data_3a85c48b791e6689a92b31e7bd8a6a7c
#
_entry.id   3a85c48b791e6689a92b31e7bd8a6a7c
#
_cell.length_a   1.000
_cell.length_b   1.000
_cell.length_c   1.000
_cell.angle_alpha   90.00
_cell.angle_beta   90.00
_cell.angle_gamma   90.00
#
_symmetry.space_group_name_H-M   'P 1'
#
loop_
_entity.id
_entity.type
_entity.pdbx_description
1 polymer ?
#
loop_
_entity_poly.entity_id
_entity_poly.type
_entity_poly.pdbx_seq_one_letter_code
_entity_poly.pdbx_strand_id
1 'polypeptide(L)'
;MQRKNLFDGDSYKAQFALITYRWLMSHRWVSYADIMADYIGVTTKELPANLSNCDGYGELKKVVGTLKKAIADKLEKDVGECFEEEGNNRNKRFRYVGKDDDPLADMRNAKVINNLRQYWKFCQDSAGFFPKSWLEYFFHDCQDLLDMKAKRQKGEQVISSSLDRILTNIEYLPQLYEAITNKTVMEIEYKPYDEEQVTLLFHPHYLKEYN
;
A
#
# COMPACT_ATOMS: atom_id res chain seq x y z
N MET A 1 -21.86 -5.54 -12.41
CA MET A 1 -21.28 -4.19 -12.62
C MET A 1 -20.30 -3.95 -11.48
N GLN A 2 -18.97 -3.95 -11.74
CA GLN A 2 -18.00 -3.66 -10.69
C GLN A 2 -18.20 -2.21 -10.21
N ARG A 3 -18.52 -2.01 -8.93
CA ARG A 3 -18.56 -0.67 -8.33
C ARG A 3 -17.19 -0.05 -8.45
N LYS A 4 -17.08 1.09 -9.11
CA LYS A 4 -15.83 1.84 -9.25
C LYS A 4 -15.32 2.18 -7.83
N ASN A 5 -14.09 1.77 -7.51
CA ASN A 5 -13.49 2.04 -6.21
C ASN A 5 -13.35 3.55 -5.99
N LEU A 6 -13.86 4.06 -4.88
CA LEU A 6 -13.86 5.49 -4.55
C LEU A 6 -12.46 6.05 -4.31
N PHE A 7 -11.53 5.20 -3.90
CA PHE A 7 -10.15 5.58 -3.54
C PHE A 7 -9.16 5.36 -4.69
N ASP A 8 -9.65 4.94 -5.87
CA ASP A 8 -8.78 4.56 -6.97
C ASP A 8 -8.45 5.74 -7.90
N GLY A 9 -7.16 5.93 -8.19
CA GLY A 9 -6.63 6.95 -9.09
C GLY A 9 -6.17 8.24 -8.41
N ASP A 10 -5.58 9.13 -9.24
CA ASP A 10 -5.04 10.43 -8.81
C ASP A 10 -6.04 11.59 -9.04
N SER A 11 -7.31 11.26 -9.23
CA SER A 11 -8.36 12.26 -9.46
C SER A 11 -8.71 13.03 -8.19
N TYR A 12 -9.20 14.25 -8.33
CA TYR A 12 -9.77 15.04 -7.22
C TYR A 12 -10.72 14.24 -6.34
N LYS A 13 -11.52 13.36 -6.96
CA LYS A 13 -12.49 12.53 -6.23
C LYS A 13 -11.82 11.54 -5.30
N ALA A 14 -10.76 10.88 -5.75
CA ALA A 14 -10.02 9.91 -4.94
C ALA A 14 -9.29 10.60 -3.79
N GLN A 15 -8.69 11.78 -4.04
CA GLN A 15 -8.02 12.57 -3.00
C GLN A 15 -9.02 13.08 -1.96
N PHE A 16 -10.16 13.63 -2.38
CA PHE A 16 -11.24 14.01 -1.45
C PHE A 16 -11.78 12.81 -0.67
N ALA A 17 -11.91 11.65 -1.31
CA ALA A 17 -12.36 10.43 -0.62
C ALA A 17 -11.39 10.01 0.48
N LEU A 18 -10.08 9.99 0.21
CA LEU A 18 -9.05 9.64 1.20
C LEU A 18 -9.02 10.63 2.37
N ILE A 19 -9.02 11.94 2.09
CA ILE A 19 -8.99 12.97 3.12
C ILE A 19 -10.27 12.91 3.97
N THR A 20 -11.44 12.85 3.32
CA THR A 20 -12.73 12.76 4.02
C THR A 20 -12.80 11.53 4.89
N TYR A 21 -12.38 10.37 4.35
CA TYR A 21 -12.39 9.13 5.09
C TYR A 21 -11.51 9.18 6.33
N ARG A 22 -10.29 9.72 6.22
CA ARG A 22 -9.40 9.93 7.36
C ARG A 22 -10.03 10.79 8.45
N TRP A 23 -10.72 11.87 8.08
CA TRP A 23 -11.44 12.72 9.02
C TRP A 23 -12.60 11.98 9.69
N LEU A 24 -13.39 11.21 8.94
CA LEU A 24 -14.50 10.43 9.49
C LEU A 24 -14.02 9.39 10.49
N MET A 25 -12.93 8.68 10.18
CA MET A 25 -12.35 7.65 11.07
C MET A 25 -11.70 8.23 12.33
N SER A 26 -11.50 9.54 12.39
CA SER A 26 -11.07 10.20 13.63
C SER A 26 -12.19 10.37 14.67
N HIS A 27 -13.43 10.04 14.34
CA HIS A 27 -14.64 10.23 15.16
C HIS A 27 -14.87 11.66 15.67
N ARG A 28 -14.21 12.64 15.06
CA ARG A 28 -14.35 14.06 15.40
C ARG A 28 -15.38 14.74 14.52
N TRP A 29 -15.94 15.82 15.03
CA TRP A 29 -16.75 16.71 14.21
C TRP A 29 -15.90 17.33 13.10
N VAL A 30 -16.33 17.18 11.86
CA VAL A 30 -15.66 17.70 10.68
C VAL A 30 -16.64 18.49 9.82
N SER A 31 -16.17 19.60 9.27
CA SER A 31 -16.91 20.42 8.31
C SER A 31 -16.35 20.27 6.90
N TYR A 32 -17.09 20.75 5.91
CA TYR A 32 -16.55 20.86 4.55
C TYR A 32 -15.34 21.78 4.46
N ALA A 33 -15.26 22.81 5.35
CA ALA A 33 -14.12 23.71 5.41
C ALA A 33 -12.85 22.98 5.90
N ASP A 34 -12.98 22.10 6.90
CA ASP A 34 -11.82 21.34 7.41
C ASP A 34 -11.24 20.43 6.33
N ILE A 35 -12.09 19.73 5.58
CA ILE A 35 -11.66 18.84 4.49
C ILE A 35 -11.03 19.65 3.35
N MET A 36 -11.62 20.79 2.99
CA MET A 36 -11.09 21.64 1.92
C MET A 36 -9.76 22.27 2.30
N ALA A 37 -9.62 22.73 3.55
CA ALA A 37 -8.38 23.29 4.08
C ALA A 37 -7.25 22.27 4.05
N ASP A 38 -7.53 21.04 4.47
CA ASP A 38 -6.60 19.91 4.42
C ASP A 38 -6.21 19.53 2.98
N TYR A 39 -7.17 19.57 2.05
CA TYR A 39 -6.91 19.31 0.63
C TYR A 39 -6.00 20.35 -0.02
N ILE A 40 -6.22 21.64 0.28
CA ILE A 40 -5.44 22.76 -0.28
C ILE A 40 -4.10 22.90 0.47
N GLY A 41 -3.99 22.42 1.71
CA GLY A 41 -2.82 22.57 2.56
C GLY A 41 -2.76 23.92 3.29
N VAL A 42 -3.92 24.49 3.62
CA VAL A 42 -4.07 25.80 4.31
C VAL A 42 -4.86 25.62 5.62
N THR A 43 -4.98 26.68 6.40
CA THR A 43 -5.88 26.70 7.55
C THR A 43 -7.31 27.08 7.14
N THR A 44 -8.32 26.70 7.93
CA THR A 44 -9.71 27.06 7.65
C THR A 44 -9.95 28.57 7.64
N LYS A 45 -9.09 29.35 8.31
CA LYS A 45 -9.16 30.84 8.33
C LYS A 45 -8.72 31.48 7.00
N GLU A 46 -7.87 30.79 6.26
CA GLU A 46 -7.34 31.23 4.96
C GLU A 46 -8.27 30.91 3.79
N LEU A 47 -9.29 30.08 4.04
CA LEU A 47 -10.29 29.75 3.02
C LEU A 47 -11.20 30.96 2.71
N PRO A 48 -11.68 31.09 1.47
CA PRO A 48 -12.68 32.06 1.12
C PRO A 48 -13.94 31.96 1.99
N ALA A 49 -14.52 33.07 2.36
CA ALA A 49 -15.77 33.10 3.13
C ALA A 49 -16.90 32.29 2.47
N ASN A 50 -16.86 32.18 1.14
CA ASN A 50 -17.75 31.29 0.38
C ASN A 50 -16.96 30.14 -0.24
N LEU A 51 -17.09 28.94 0.33
CA LEU A 51 -16.42 27.72 -0.15
C LEU A 51 -16.81 27.33 -1.60
N SER A 52 -17.95 27.83 -2.11
CA SER A 52 -18.31 27.60 -3.51
C SER A 52 -17.33 28.21 -4.51
N ASN A 53 -16.48 29.13 -4.05
CA ASN A 53 -15.41 29.74 -4.86
C ASN A 53 -14.14 28.88 -4.87
N CYS A 54 -14.08 27.81 -4.07
CA CYS A 54 -12.95 26.88 -4.11
C CYS A 54 -13.16 25.84 -5.21
N ASP A 55 -12.12 25.61 -6.00
CA ASP A 55 -12.14 24.55 -7.02
C ASP A 55 -12.39 23.19 -6.38
N GLY A 56 -13.29 22.43 -6.98
CA GLY A 56 -13.62 21.09 -6.51
C GLY A 56 -14.63 21.01 -5.36
N TYR A 57 -15.10 22.13 -4.79
CA TYR A 57 -16.06 22.09 -3.67
C TYR A 57 -17.37 21.35 -3.98
N GLY A 58 -17.87 21.50 -5.20
CA GLY A 58 -19.07 20.75 -5.65
C GLY A 58 -18.83 19.23 -5.69
N GLU A 59 -17.64 18.83 -6.09
CA GLU A 59 -17.25 17.42 -6.10
C GLU A 59 -16.99 16.88 -4.69
N LEU A 60 -16.40 17.67 -3.79
CA LEU A 60 -16.24 17.32 -2.38
C LEU A 60 -17.60 16.95 -1.75
N LYS A 61 -18.65 17.76 -1.96
CA LYS A 61 -20.00 17.46 -1.44
C LYS A 61 -20.53 16.12 -1.94
N LYS A 62 -20.34 15.81 -3.23
CA LYS A 62 -20.75 14.54 -3.82
C LYS A 62 -19.97 13.37 -3.23
N VAL A 63 -18.65 13.54 -3.07
CA VAL A 63 -17.77 12.51 -2.50
C VAL A 63 -18.15 12.21 -1.05
N VAL A 64 -18.36 13.24 -0.21
CA VAL A 64 -18.80 13.06 1.18
C VAL A 64 -20.11 12.29 1.25
N GLY A 65 -21.10 12.65 0.41
CA GLY A 65 -22.38 11.93 0.34
C GLY A 65 -22.22 10.47 -0.09
N THR A 66 -21.37 10.23 -1.10
CA THR A 66 -21.10 8.87 -1.60
C THR A 66 -20.37 8.02 -0.56
N LEU A 67 -19.39 8.59 0.16
CA LEU A 67 -18.67 7.90 1.23
C LEU A 67 -19.60 7.52 2.39
N LYS A 68 -20.41 8.46 2.86
CA LYS A 68 -21.40 8.19 3.93
C LYS A 68 -22.31 7.03 3.55
N LYS A 69 -22.80 7.04 2.32
CA LYS A 69 -23.64 5.96 1.81
C LYS A 69 -22.88 4.63 1.70
N ALA A 70 -21.65 4.64 1.20
CA ALA A 70 -20.83 3.44 1.08
C ALA A 70 -20.50 2.81 2.43
N ILE A 71 -20.24 3.64 3.47
CA ILE A 71 -20.04 3.17 4.84
C ILE A 71 -21.32 2.56 5.40
N ALA A 72 -22.46 3.24 5.25
CA ALA A 72 -23.75 2.76 5.70
C ALA A 72 -24.13 1.43 5.02
N ASP A 73 -24.00 1.36 3.70
CA ASP A 73 -24.25 0.14 2.91
C ASP A 73 -23.36 -1.02 3.37
N LYS A 74 -22.07 -0.76 3.69
CA LYS A 74 -21.13 -1.78 4.15
C LYS A 74 -21.49 -2.31 5.54
N LEU A 75 -21.97 -1.44 6.41
CA LEU A 75 -22.39 -1.78 7.77
C LEU A 75 -23.84 -2.29 7.84
N GLU A 76 -24.55 -2.36 6.72
CA GLU A 76 -25.96 -2.74 6.65
C GLU A 76 -26.87 -1.88 7.54
N LYS A 77 -26.58 -0.56 7.58
CA LYS A 77 -27.26 0.45 8.41
C LYS A 77 -27.71 1.64 7.58
N ASP A 78 -28.61 2.43 8.16
CA ASP A 78 -28.96 3.72 7.60
C ASP A 78 -27.86 4.76 7.86
N VAL A 79 -27.75 5.75 6.96
CA VAL A 79 -26.76 6.83 7.10
C VAL A 79 -26.92 7.58 8.42
N GLY A 80 -28.16 7.81 8.87
CA GLY A 80 -28.46 8.46 10.15
C GLY A 80 -28.02 7.68 11.38
N GLU A 81 -27.87 6.37 11.28
CA GLU A 81 -27.36 5.53 12.37
C GLU A 81 -25.81 5.52 12.44
N CYS A 82 -25.18 5.80 11.31
CA CYS A 82 -23.71 5.82 11.20
C CYS A 82 -23.13 7.22 11.40
N PHE A 83 -23.90 8.27 11.16
CA PHE A 83 -23.42 9.65 11.18
C PHE A 83 -24.35 10.58 11.93
N GLU A 84 -23.77 11.39 12.79
CA GLU A 84 -24.44 12.56 13.35
C GLU A 84 -24.12 13.79 12.49
N GLU A 85 -25.09 14.67 12.37
CA GLU A 85 -24.97 15.94 11.65
C GLU A 85 -25.51 17.08 12.50
N GLU A 86 -24.80 18.20 12.52
CA GLU A 86 -25.24 19.42 13.19
C GLU A 86 -25.02 20.65 12.30
N GLY A 87 -25.74 21.72 12.61
CA GLY A 87 -25.67 22.99 11.88
C GLY A 87 -26.32 22.93 10.50
N ASN A 88 -26.40 24.09 9.87
CA ASN A 88 -27.03 24.29 8.56
C ASN A 88 -26.06 24.92 7.57
N ASN A 89 -26.19 24.58 6.29
CA ASN A 89 -25.44 25.19 5.19
C ASN A 89 -23.91 25.28 5.44
N ARG A 90 -23.38 26.47 5.73
CA ARG A 90 -21.95 26.75 5.91
C ARG A 90 -21.36 26.15 7.18
N ASN A 91 -22.20 26.04 8.23
CA ASN A 91 -21.79 25.52 9.54
C ASN A 91 -22.14 24.04 9.70
N LYS A 92 -22.48 23.37 8.60
CA LYS A 92 -22.79 21.95 8.64
C LYS A 92 -21.53 21.17 9.00
N ARG A 93 -21.60 20.44 10.12
CA ARG A 93 -20.59 19.50 10.59
C ARG A 93 -21.19 18.11 10.66
N PHE A 94 -20.35 17.13 10.55
CA PHE A 94 -20.75 15.75 10.65
C PHE A 94 -19.65 14.94 11.30
N ARG A 95 -20.00 13.84 11.97
CA ARG A 95 -19.06 12.88 12.52
C ARG A 95 -19.54 11.46 12.31
N TYR A 96 -18.63 10.54 12.20
CA TYR A 96 -18.92 9.12 12.21
C TYR A 96 -19.06 8.63 13.66
N VAL A 97 -20.12 7.86 13.94
CA VAL A 97 -20.44 7.32 15.26
C VAL A 97 -20.52 5.78 15.26
N GLY A 98 -20.18 5.14 14.17
CA GLY A 98 -20.09 3.69 14.10
C GLY A 98 -19.00 3.12 15.01
N LYS A 99 -19.12 1.82 15.31
CA LYS A 99 -18.16 1.10 16.16
C LYS A 99 -16.99 0.50 15.39
N ASP A 100 -17.11 0.41 14.07
CA ASP A 100 -16.05 -0.12 13.21
C ASP A 100 -15.10 1.01 12.86
N ASP A 101 -13.83 0.85 13.22
CA ASP A 101 -12.80 1.87 13.03
C ASP A 101 -12.34 2.01 11.58
N ASP A 102 -12.61 1.03 10.70
CA ASP A 102 -12.21 1.09 9.28
C ASP A 102 -13.15 0.30 8.35
N PRO A 103 -14.44 0.71 8.25
CA PRO A 103 -15.46 -0.05 7.51
C PRO A 103 -15.19 -0.21 6.01
N LEU A 104 -14.36 0.64 5.42
CA LEU A 104 -13.98 0.56 3.99
C LEU A 104 -12.51 0.15 3.78
N ALA A 105 -11.88 -0.50 4.75
CA ALA A 105 -10.49 -0.98 4.65
C ALA A 105 -10.24 -1.76 3.35
N ASP A 106 -11.14 -2.66 2.97
CA ASP A 106 -11.06 -3.45 1.75
C ASP A 106 -10.97 -2.59 0.48
N MET A 107 -11.76 -1.52 0.42
CA MET A 107 -11.79 -0.62 -0.73
C MET A 107 -10.56 0.28 -0.77
N ARG A 108 -10.16 0.81 0.39
CA ARG A 108 -8.99 1.68 0.52
C ARG A 108 -7.70 0.96 0.16
N ASN A 109 -7.57 -0.28 0.58
CA ASN A 109 -6.38 -1.09 0.39
C ASN A 109 -6.41 -1.90 -0.92
N ALA A 110 -7.49 -1.85 -1.71
CA ALA A 110 -7.65 -2.67 -2.91
C ALA A 110 -6.48 -2.51 -3.90
N LYS A 111 -5.97 -1.28 -4.09
CA LYS A 111 -4.82 -1.03 -4.97
C LYS A 111 -3.55 -1.67 -4.44
N VAL A 112 -3.31 -1.54 -3.12
CA VAL A 112 -2.15 -2.16 -2.45
C VAL A 112 -2.25 -3.68 -2.55
N ILE A 113 -3.41 -4.24 -2.25
CA ILE A 113 -3.68 -5.69 -2.34
C ILE A 113 -3.47 -6.19 -3.78
N ASN A 114 -3.97 -5.48 -4.78
CA ASN A 114 -3.78 -5.85 -6.19
C ASN A 114 -2.31 -5.76 -6.61
N ASN A 115 -1.58 -4.74 -6.19
CA ASN A 115 -0.15 -4.63 -6.44
C ASN A 115 0.61 -5.78 -5.77
N LEU A 116 0.30 -6.09 -4.51
CA LEU A 116 0.91 -7.23 -3.81
C LEU A 116 0.62 -8.56 -4.52
N ARG A 117 -0.59 -8.76 -5.04
CA ARG A 117 -0.93 -9.95 -5.84
C ARG A 117 -0.10 -10.03 -7.13
N GLN A 118 0.13 -8.90 -7.80
CA GLN A 118 0.98 -8.86 -9.00
C GLN A 118 2.44 -9.17 -8.65
N TYR A 119 2.97 -8.59 -7.56
CA TYR A 119 4.31 -8.91 -7.07
C TYR A 119 4.43 -10.38 -6.65
N TRP A 120 3.43 -10.91 -5.96
CA TRP A 120 3.37 -12.33 -5.61
C TRP A 120 3.51 -13.21 -6.85
N LYS A 121 2.70 -12.94 -7.88
CA LYS A 121 2.76 -13.67 -9.14
C LYS A 121 4.13 -13.53 -9.80
N PHE A 122 4.66 -12.32 -9.89
CA PHE A 122 6.00 -12.07 -10.43
C PHE A 122 7.08 -12.85 -9.66
N CYS A 123 7.03 -12.88 -8.33
CA CYS A 123 7.97 -13.64 -7.53
C CYS A 123 7.84 -15.16 -7.75
N GLN A 124 6.61 -15.67 -7.93
CA GLN A 124 6.41 -17.09 -8.26
C GLN A 124 6.98 -17.43 -9.64
N ASP A 125 6.73 -16.58 -10.64
CA ASP A 125 7.21 -16.78 -12.00
C ASP A 125 8.74 -16.62 -12.09
N SER A 126 9.35 -15.90 -11.14
CA SER A 126 10.80 -15.62 -11.07
C SER A 126 11.52 -16.40 -9.96
N ALA A 127 10.95 -17.49 -9.47
CA ALA A 127 11.46 -18.22 -8.31
C ALA A 127 12.92 -18.70 -8.42
N GLY A 128 13.46 -18.84 -9.63
CA GLY A 128 14.86 -19.21 -9.85
C GLY A 128 15.86 -18.06 -9.72
N PHE A 129 15.38 -16.80 -9.63
CA PHE A 129 16.23 -15.60 -9.60
C PHE A 129 16.45 -15.02 -8.20
N PHE A 130 15.64 -15.44 -7.23
CA PHE A 130 15.68 -14.91 -5.89
C PHE A 130 16.06 -15.99 -4.87
N PRO A 131 16.79 -15.63 -3.81
CA PRO A 131 17.02 -16.54 -2.70
C PRO A 131 15.70 -17.06 -2.15
N LYS A 132 15.64 -18.37 -1.91
CA LYS A 132 14.42 -19.01 -1.42
C LYS A 132 13.92 -18.42 -0.11
N SER A 133 14.84 -18.02 0.78
CA SER A 133 14.53 -17.35 2.04
C SER A 133 13.77 -16.03 1.85
N TRP A 134 14.16 -15.20 0.87
CA TRP A 134 13.45 -13.95 0.59
C TRP A 134 12.02 -14.19 0.14
N LEU A 135 11.82 -15.17 -0.72
CA LEU A 135 10.49 -15.53 -1.21
C LEU A 135 9.63 -16.12 -0.10
N GLU A 136 10.19 -16.97 0.76
CA GLU A 136 9.48 -17.57 1.89
C GLU A 136 8.99 -16.51 2.89
N TYR A 137 9.84 -15.53 3.25
CA TYR A 137 9.44 -14.40 4.09
C TYR A 137 8.33 -13.59 3.44
N PHE A 138 8.53 -13.17 2.20
CA PHE A 138 7.52 -12.41 1.47
C PHE A 138 6.19 -13.16 1.37
N PHE A 139 6.24 -14.44 1.09
CA PHE A 139 5.04 -15.28 0.97
C PHE A 139 4.35 -15.49 2.30
N HIS A 140 5.09 -15.66 3.38
CA HIS A 140 4.52 -15.78 4.73
C HIS A 140 3.80 -14.49 5.14
N ASP A 141 4.46 -13.36 5.05
CA ASP A 141 3.90 -12.08 5.49
C ASP A 141 2.73 -11.59 4.64
N CYS A 142 2.74 -11.90 3.34
CA CYS A 142 1.65 -11.53 2.45
C CYS A 142 0.49 -12.51 2.45
N GLN A 143 0.66 -13.73 2.95
CA GLN A 143 -0.35 -14.78 2.90
C GLN A 143 -1.63 -14.37 3.65
N ASP A 144 -1.48 -13.83 4.85
CA ASP A 144 -2.60 -13.38 5.67
C ASP A 144 -3.29 -12.13 5.07
N LEU A 145 -2.49 -11.21 4.52
CA LEU A 145 -2.99 -9.99 3.87
C LEU A 145 -3.76 -10.26 2.57
N LEU A 146 -3.39 -11.32 1.85
CA LEU A 146 -3.95 -11.60 0.53
C LEU A 146 -5.08 -12.64 0.58
N ASP A 147 -5.35 -13.24 1.75
CA ASP A 147 -6.26 -14.39 1.91
C ASP A 147 -5.99 -15.49 0.86
N MET A 148 -4.73 -15.61 0.45
CA MET A 148 -4.28 -16.55 -0.55
C MET A 148 -3.73 -17.78 0.15
N LYS A 149 -4.52 -18.85 0.19
CA LYS A 149 -3.97 -20.16 0.53
C LYS A 149 -2.86 -20.48 -0.46
N ALA A 150 -1.67 -20.72 0.06
CA ALA A 150 -0.52 -21.15 -0.74
C ALA A 150 -0.82 -22.46 -1.48
N LYS A 151 -1.54 -22.37 -2.56
CA LYS A 151 -1.57 -23.45 -3.54
C LYS A 151 -0.22 -23.38 -4.24
N ARG A 152 0.67 -24.33 -3.91
CA ARG A 152 1.79 -24.69 -4.78
C ARG A 152 1.20 -25.13 -6.12
N GLN A 153 0.80 -24.17 -6.93
CA GLN A 153 0.66 -24.46 -8.36
C GLN A 153 2.09 -24.59 -8.86
N LYS A 154 2.42 -25.76 -9.38
CA LYS A 154 3.48 -25.88 -10.38
C LYS A 154 3.03 -25.02 -11.56
N GLY A 155 3.26 -23.71 -11.46
CA GLY A 155 3.07 -22.78 -12.57
C GLY A 155 4.11 -23.14 -13.63
N GLU A 156 3.71 -23.17 -14.88
CA GLU A 156 4.65 -23.12 -15.98
C GLU A 156 5.52 -21.88 -15.76
N GLN A 157 6.81 -22.07 -15.77
CA GLN A 157 7.79 -21.02 -15.57
C GLN A 157 7.68 -20.05 -16.76
N VAL A 158 7.02 -18.91 -16.55
CA VAL A 158 6.75 -17.93 -17.61
C VAL A 158 8.01 -17.13 -17.95
N ILE A 159 8.93 -17.01 -16.97
CA ILE A 159 10.23 -16.38 -17.15
C ILE A 159 11.28 -17.49 -17.07
N SER A 160 11.81 -17.91 -18.23
CA SER A 160 13.02 -18.71 -18.25
C SER A 160 14.21 -17.76 -18.43
N SER A 161 15.15 -17.80 -17.49
CA SER A 161 16.46 -17.22 -17.77
C SER A 161 17.19 -18.15 -18.75
N SER A 162 18.05 -17.57 -19.58
CA SER A 162 19.03 -18.34 -20.36
C SER A 162 20.00 -19.15 -19.49
N LEU A 163 19.92 -18.95 -18.19
CA LEU A 163 20.59 -19.70 -17.15
C LEU A 163 19.63 -20.78 -16.63
N ASP A 164 19.60 -21.92 -17.29
CA ASP A 164 18.97 -23.14 -16.80
C ASP A 164 19.63 -23.68 -15.51
N ARG A 165 20.41 -22.86 -14.82
CA ARG A 165 21.13 -23.19 -13.62
C ARG A 165 20.67 -22.32 -12.47
N ILE A 166 20.26 -22.97 -11.39
CA ILE A 166 20.19 -22.36 -10.07
C ILE A 166 21.54 -21.65 -9.84
N LEU A 167 21.50 -20.35 -9.63
CA LEU A 167 22.70 -19.58 -9.33
C LEU A 167 23.42 -20.22 -8.15
N THR A 168 24.65 -20.66 -8.38
CA THR A 168 25.45 -21.27 -7.33
C THR A 168 25.71 -20.20 -6.25
N ASN A 169 25.58 -20.58 -4.98
CA ASN A 169 25.78 -19.70 -3.83
C ASN A 169 24.81 -18.52 -3.71
N ILE A 170 23.63 -18.63 -4.31
CA ILE A 170 22.58 -17.61 -4.21
C ILE A 170 22.13 -17.35 -2.76
N GLU A 171 22.35 -18.32 -1.86
CA GLU A 171 22.07 -18.25 -0.44
C GLU A 171 22.86 -17.16 0.29
N TYR A 172 24.01 -16.72 -0.25
CA TYR A 172 24.81 -15.63 0.30
C TYR A 172 24.32 -14.24 -0.15
N LEU A 173 23.46 -14.17 -1.15
CA LEU A 173 22.97 -12.90 -1.70
C LEU A 173 22.29 -11.99 -0.65
N PRO A 174 21.46 -12.49 0.28
CA PRO A 174 20.88 -11.66 1.33
C PRO A 174 21.92 -10.97 2.21
N GLN A 175 22.92 -11.73 2.63
CA GLN A 175 24.00 -11.22 3.50
C GLN A 175 24.85 -10.15 2.78
N LEU A 176 25.18 -10.40 1.51
CA LEU A 176 25.90 -9.43 0.67
C LEU A 176 25.07 -8.15 0.46
N TYR A 177 23.78 -8.28 0.17
CA TYR A 177 22.87 -7.16 -0.01
C TYR A 177 22.79 -6.31 1.27
N GLU A 178 22.63 -6.95 2.42
CA GLU A 178 22.59 -6.26 3.71
C GLU A 178 23.90 -5.53 4.01
N ALA A 179 25.04 -6.17 3.76
CA ALA A 179 26.36 -5.56 3.96
C ALA A 179 26.59 -4.34 3.05
N ILE A 180 26.15 -4.40 1.79
CA ILE A 180 26.21 -3.27 0.85
C ILE A 180 25.33 -2.12 1.34
N THR A 181 24.08 -2.43 1.73
CA THR A 181 23.11 -1.42 2.16
C THR A 181 23.54 -0.72 3.44
N ASN A 182 24.07 -1.49 4.40
CA ASN A 182 24.54 -0.98 5.69
C ASN A 182 25.98 -0.49 5.68
N LYS A 183 26.71 -0.63 4.53
CA LYS A 183 28.12 -0.27 4.38
C LYS A 183 29.00 -0.96 5.41
N THR A 184 28.74 -2.22 5.70
CA THR A 184 29.47 -3.03 6.67
C THR A 184 30.53 -3.90 5.99
N VAL A 185 31.61 -4.18 6.73
CA VAL A 185 32.66 -5.12 6.31
C VAL A 185 32.20 -6.54 6.65
N MET A 186 32.49 -7.47 5.77
CA MET A 186 32.22 -8.90 5.96
C MET A 186 33.51 -9.66 6.02
N GLU A 187 33.55 -10.72 6.81
CA GLU A 187 34.55 -11.76 6.74
C GLU A 187 34.07 -12.87 5.81
N ILE A 188 34.87 -13.17 4.78
CA ILE A 188 34.54 -14.22 3.81
C ILE A 188 35.65 -15.28 3.82
N GLU A 189 35.23 -16.53 3.78
CA GLU A 189 36.10 -17.66 3.51
C GLU A 189 36.07 -17.94 2.00
N TYR A 190 37.19 -17.79 1.35
CA TYR A 190 37.33 -17.97 -0.08
C TYR A 190 38.39 -19.00 -0.40
N LYS A 191 38.04 -19.95 -1.27
CA LYS A 191 38.97 -20.94 -1.78
C LYS A 191 39.21 -20.72 -3.28
N PRO A 192 40.33 -20.12 -3.67
CA PRO A 192 40.71 -20.03 -5.08
C PRO A 192 40.90 -21.42 -5.70
N TYR A 193 40.84 -21.47 -7.02
CA TYR A 193 41.15 -22.71 -7.76
C TYR A 193 42.62 -23.08 -7.55
N ASP A 194 42.86 -24.32 -7.11
CA ASP A 194 44.22 -24.87 -6.82
C ASP A 194 45.05 -24.16 -5.70
N GLU A 195 44.40 -23.37 -4.84
CA GLU A 195 45.04 -22.73 -3.71
C GLU A 195 44.42 -23.13 -2.36
N GLU A 196 45.09 -22.78 -1.26
CA GLU A 196 44.55 -22.97 0.08
C GLU A 196 43.40 -21.98 0.35
N GLN A 197 42.46 -22.39 1.20
CA GLN A 197 41.38 -21.52 1.66
C GLN A 197 41.93 -20.35 2.46
N VAL A 198 41.48 -19.15 2.16
CA VAL A 198 41.87 -17.92 2.84
C VAL A 198 40.65 -17.21 3.42
N THR A 199 40.85 -16.58 4.55
CA THR A 199 39.86 -15.69 5.16
C THR A 199 40.22 -14.25 4.82
N LEU A 200 39.26 -13.53 4.25
CA LEU A 200 39.44 -12.16 3.79
C LEU A 200 38.41 -11.23 4.42
N LEU A 201 38.88 -10.03 4.80
CA LEU A 201 37.94 -8.93 5.08
C LEU A 201 37.54 -8.28 3.77
N PHE A 202 36.24 -8.32 3.50
CA PHE A 202 35.65 -7.88 2.26
C PHE A 202 34.69 -6.72 2.49
N HIS A 203 34.85 -5.66 1.71
CA HIS A 203 33.96 -4.51 1.75
C HIS A 203 33.10 -4.47 0.45
N PRO A 204 31.91 -5.03 0.46
CA PRO A 204 31.09 -5.07 -0.74
C PRO A 204 30.50 -3.69 -1.05
N HIS A 205 30.53 -3.29 -2.32
CA HIS A 205 30.02 -2.00 -2.76
C HIS A 205 28.77 -2.12 -3.63
N TYR A 206 28.70 -3.14 -4.48
CA TYR A 206 27.54 -3.40 -5.35
C TYR A 206 27.59 -4.83 -5.90
N LEU A 207 26.42 -5.30 -6.32
CA LEU A 207 26.27 -6.58 -7.00
C LEU A 207 26.20 -6.32 -8.51
N LYS A 208 26.93 -7.11 -9.28
CA LYS A 208 26.91 -7.07 -10.74
C LYS A 208 26.86 -8.46 -11.31
N GLU A 209 25.91 -8.67 -12.22
CA GLU A 209 25.87 -9.88 -13.02
C GLU A 209 26.92 -9.81 -14.13
N TYR A 210 27.66 -10.90 -14.31
CA TYR A 210 28.54 -11.12 -15.43
C TYR A 210 28.01 -12.29 -16.25
N ASN A 211 27.82 -12.05 -17.55
CA ASN A 211 27.54 -13.07 -18.55
C ASN A 211 28.81 -13.73 -19.05
#